data_7bfe0097d95a97c3933f3c9f7c870222
#
_entry.id   7bfe0097d95a97c3933f3c9f7c870222
#
_cell.length_a   1.000
_cell.length_b   1.000
_cell.length_c   1.000
_cell.angle_alpha   90.00
_cell.angle_beta   90.00
_cell.angle_gamma   90.00
#
_symmetry.space_group_name_H-M   'P 1'
#
loop_
_entity.id
_entity.type
_entity.pdbx_description
1 polymer ?
#
loop_
_entity_poly.entity_id
_entity_poly.type
_entity_poly.pdbx_seq_one_letter_code
_entity_poly.pdbx_strand_id
1 'polypeptide(L)'
;MSNCVTSPPNSSPLHVAVLMAAGGPPSALAAKAATSTIPIVFSAVYDPVQLDLVASLNRPGANITGMSSVASEMVAKSCQLLKEMVPTAAAIACLVNPTNPSAEIYSKEAVTVASALGIRVHVLNASTEQGLDEAFASLGGLGASGLVVPAEPFFFSQRDRIVALAARYAVAMIANFREYVVAGGLMSYGASLPDLYRQAGLYVGRVLKGAKPADLPVMQPTKFELTINLKTAKALGLQIPDKLLALADEVIE
;
A
#
# COMPACT_ATOMS: atom_id res chain seq x y z
N MET A 1 -13.24 -15.61 -23.07
CA MET A 1 -14.14 -14.90 -24.00
C MET A 1 -13.90 -13.42 -23.81
N SER A 2 -13.25 -12.79 -24.80
CA SER A 2 -12.85 -11.38 -24.75
C SER A 2 -14.08 -10.50 -24.95
N ASN A 3 -14.50 -9.80 -23.90
CA ASN A 3 -15.47 -8.71 -24.05
C ASN A 3 -14.76 -7.49 -24.64
N CYS A 4 -14.77 -7.42 -25.97
CA CYS A 4 -14.45 -6.20 -26.69
C CYS A 4 -15.61 -5.22 -26.47
N VAL A 5 -15.42 -4.21 -25.60
CA VAL A 5 -16.36 -3.11 -25.47
C VAL A 5 -16.23 -2.27 -26.73
N THR A 6 -17.13 -2.47 -27.70
CA THR A 6 -17.26 -1.60 -28.87
C THR A 6 -17.89 -0.29 -28.41
N SER A 7 -17.12 0.79 -28.51
CA SER A 7 -17.63 2.16 -28.31
C SER A 7 -18.78 2.47 -29.29
N PRO A 8 -19.81 3.21 -28.86
CA PRO A 8 -20.91 3.58 -29.74
C PRO A 8 -20.42 4.47 -30.90
N PRO A 9 -21.00 4.37 -32.10
CA PRO A 9 -20.45 4.95 -33.33
C PRO A 9 -20.55 6.48 -33.49
N ASN A 10 -20.77 7.23 -32.40
CA ASN A 10 -20.91 8.71 -32.45
C ASN A 10 -20.20 9.46 -31.31
N SER A 11 -19.17 8.87 -30.69
CA SER A 11 -18.33 9.64 -29.76
C SER A 11 -17.16 10.26 -30.52
N SER A 12 -17.12 11.60 -30.61
CA SER A 12 -15.89 12.31 -30.96
C SER A 12 -14.73 11.75 -30.15
N PRO A 13 -13.55 11.48 -30.73
CA PRO A 13 -12.43 10.96 -29.99
C PRO A 13 -12.12 11.90 -28.82
N LEU A 14 -12.23 11.41 -27.59
CA LEU A 14 -11.85 12.16 -26.42
C LEU A 14 -10.33 12.42 -26.53
N HIS A 15 -9.95 13.69 -26.74
CA HIS A 15 -8.55 14.11 -26.70
C HIS A 15 -8.08 14.10 -25.23
N VAL A 16 -7.56 12.97 -24.79
CA VAL A 16 -6.99 12.83 -23.45
C VAL A 16 -5.65 13.57 -23.41
N ALA A 17 -5.57 14.64 -22.62
CA ALA A 17 -4.37 15.46 -22.49
C ALA A 17 -3.36 14.87 -21.47
N VAL A 18 -3.85 14.13 -20.47
CA VAL A 18 -3.05 13.45 -19.44
C VAL A 18 -3.84 12.28 -18.86
N LEU A 19 -3.16 11.18 -18.55
CA LEU A 19 -3.69 10.03 -17.83
C LEU A 19 -3.23 10.07 -16.38
N MET A 20 -4.17 9.98 -15.42
CA MET A 20 -3.84 9.79 -14.03
C MET A 20 -4.04 8.31 -13.65
N ALA A 21 -2.94 7.61 -13.37
CA ALA A 21 -2.93 6.19 -12.98
C ALA A 21 -2.92 6.09 -11.44
N ALA A 22 -4.10 6.11 -10.82
CA ALA A 22 -4.29 6.24 -9.37
C ALA A 22 -4.44 4.90 -8.63
N GLY A 23 -4.41 3.76 -9.30
CA GLY A 23 -4.62 2.42 -8.73
C GLY A 23 -3.33 1.65 -8.43
N GLY A 24 -2.23 2.33 -8.11
CA GLY A 24 -0.94 1.69 -7.83
C GLY A 24 -0.29 1.03 -9.06
N PRO A 25 0.61 0.03 -8.88
CA PRO A 25 1.38 -0.58 -9.95
C PRO A 25 0.56 -1.12 -11.12
N PRO A 26 -0.56 -1.86 -10.92
CA PRO A 26 -1.33 -2.38 -12.04
C PRO A 26 -1.86 -1.30 -12.97
N SER A 27 -2.36 -0.18 -12.43
CA SER A 27 -2.90 0.92 -13.24
C SER A 27 -1.81 1.67 -13.98
N ALA A 28 -0.64 1.88 -13.35
CA ALA A 28 0.49 2.56 -13.95
C ALA A 28 1.10 1.75 -15.11
N LEU A 29 1.23 0.44 -14.95
CA LEU A 29 1.70 -0.47 -16.01
C LEU A 29 0.70 -0.53 -17.16
N ALA A 30 -0.60 -0.62 -16.87
CA ALA A 30 -1.64 -0.60 -17.91
C ALA A 30 -1.63 0.71 -18.69
N ALA A 31 -1.50 1.85 -18.02
CA ALA A 31 -1.40 3.16 -18.67
C ALA A 31 -0.14 3.26 -19.55
N LYS A 32 1.02 2.81 -19.06
CA LYS A 32 2.28 2.79 -19.82
C LYS A 32 2.18 1.91 -21.06
N ALA A 33 1.52 0.74 -20.97
CA ALA A 33 1.30 -0.14 -22.10
C ALA A 33 0.33 0.44 -23.14
N ALA A 34 -0.62 1.27 -22.72
CA ALA A 34 -1.64 1.84 -23.60
C ALA A 34 -1.13 3.01 -24.45
N THR A 35 -0.08 3.73 -24.04
CA THR A 35 0.42 4.90 -24.76
C THR A 35 1.87 5.23 -24.46
N SER A 36 2.59 5.65 -25.50
CA SER A 36 3.95 6.21 -25.39
C SER A 36 3.99 7.74 -25.56
N THR A 37 2.86 8.37 -25.86
CA THR A 37 2.79 9.80 -26.20
C THR A 37 1.93 10.62 -25.26
N ILE A 38 0.81 10.07 -24.77
CA ILE A 38 -0.04 10.77 -23.79
C ILE A 38 0.70 10.79 -22.45
N PRO A 39 0.88 11.98 -21.84
CA PRO A 39 1.46 12.10 -20.51
C PRO A 39 0.75 11.26 -19.47
N ILE A 40 1.51 10.59 -18.60
CA ILE A 40 0.99 9.75 -17.51
C ILE A 40 1.52 10.27 -16.18
N VAL A 41 0.63 10.46 -15.21
CA VAL A 41 0.97 10.73 -13.82
C VAL A 41 0.44 9.57 -12.96
N PHE A 42 1.35 8.78 -12.35
CA PHE A 42 0.96 7.70 -11.44
C PHE A 42 0.94 8.17 -9.98
N SER A 43 0.22 7.43 -9.13
CA SER A 43 0.26 7.62 -7.69
C SER A 43 0.38 6.28 -6.96
N ALA A 44 1.00 6.31 -5.77
CA ALA A 44 1.14 5.17 -4.87
C ALA A 44 1.78 3.91 -5.52
N VAL A 45 2.74 4.12 -6.43
CA VAL A 45 3.51 3.02 -7.03
C VAL A 45 4.71 2.69 -6.16
N TYR A 46 4.80 1.42 -5.79
CA TYR A 46 5.97 0.85 -5.15
C TYR A 46 7.10 0.71 -6.18
N ASP A 47 8.29 1.17 -5.85
CA ASP A 47 9.50 1.11 -6.68
C ASP A 47 9.26 1.19 -8.20
N PRO A 48 8.98 2.38 -8.73
CA PRO A 48 8.67 2.53 -10.16
C PRO A 48 9.89 2.28 -11.07
N VAL A 49 11.10 2.24 -10.52
CA VAL A 49 12.33 1.89 -11.26
C VAL A 49 12.42 0.38 -11.42
N GLN A 50 12.23 -0.38 -10.34
CA GLN A 50 12.24 -1.85 -10.40
C GLN A 50 11.10 -2.40 -11.26
N LEU A 51 9.98 -1.67 -11.36
CA LEU A 51 8.86 -2.02 -12.24
C LEU A 51 9.04 -1.52 -13.68
N ASP A 52 10.22 -1.03 -14.04
CA ASP A 52 10.49 -0.45 -15.37
C ASP A 52 9.51 0.65 -15.80
N LEU A 53 8.83 1.30 -14.86
CA LEU A 53 7.94 2.42 -15.19
C LEU A 53 8.72 3.66 -15.58
N VAL A 54 9.82 3.94 -14.88
CA VAL A 54 10.71 5.09 -15.11
C VAL A 54 12.17 4.65 -15.11
N ALA A 55 13.02 5.39 -15.82
CA ALA A 55 14.45 5.09 -15.88
C ALA A 55 15.15 5.37 -14.54
N SER A 56 14.76 6.44 -13.85
CA SER A 56 15.19 6.78 -12.49
C SER A 56 14.18 7.74 -11.85
N LEU A 57 14.25 7.88 -10.51
CA LEU A 57 13.35 8.81 -9.80
C LEU A 57 13.61 10.26 -10.20
N ASN A 58 14.87 10.66 -10.37
CA ASN A 58 15.22 12.04 -10.72
C ASN A 58 14.99 12.37 -12.20
N ARG A 59 15.06 11.38 -13.08
CA ARG A 59 14.87 11.52 -14.53
C ARG A 59 14.02 10.35 -15.03
N PRO A 60 12.69 10.49 -15.02
CA PRO A 60 11.78 9.45 -15.49
C PRO A 60 12.04 9.00 -16.95
N GLY A 61 12.42 9.94 -17.83
CA GLY A 61 12.97 9.64 -19.16
C GLY A 61 11.94 9.34 -20.26
N ALA A 62 10.64 9.31 -19.96
CA ALA A 62 9.57 8.99 -20.91
C ALA A 62 8.34 9.88 -20.67
N ASN A 63 7.18 9.47 -21.19
CA ASN A 63 5.91 10.16 -21.02
C ASN A 63 5.24 9.91 -19.64
N ILE A 64 5.96 9.35 -18.66
CA ILE A 64 5.42 8.93 -17.37
C ILE A 64 6.23 9.50 -16.21
N THR A 65 5.54 10.00 -15.19
CA THR A 65 6.08 10.43 -13.89
C THR A 65 5.02 10.23 -12.81
N GLY A 66 5.31 10.58 -11.56
CA GLY A 66 4.28 10.50 -10.52
C GLY A 66 4.81 10.47 -9.08
N MET A 67 4.00 9.87 -8.20
CA MET A 67 4.25 9.73 -6.76
C MET A 67 4.58 8.28 -6.43
N SER A 68 5.81 8.03 -5.98
CA SER A 68 6.19 6.73 -5.44
C SER A 68 5.72 6.61 -3.99
N SER A 69 5.30 5.41 -3.59
CA SER A 69 5.28 5.05 -2.18
C SER A 69 6.64 4.46 -1.84
N VAL A 70 7.40 5.06 -0.93
CA VAL A 70 8.66 4.49 -0.44
C VAL A 70 8.32 3.28 0.43
N ALA A 71 8.26 2.13 -0.18
CA ALA A 71 7.67 1.00 0.48
C ALA A 71 8.69 -0.02 0.99
N SER A 72 9.95 -0.03 0.49
CA SER A 72 10.97 -0.95 0.99
C SER A 72 11.24 -0.80 2.50
N GLU A 73 11.19 0.42 3.00
CA GLU A 73 11.32 0.67 4.43
C GLU A 73 10.01 0.50 5.21
N MET A 74 8.86 0.47 4.50
CA MET A 74 7.54 0.46 5.13
C MET A 74 7.17 -0.90 5.73
N VAL A 75 7.42 -1.99 4.99
CA VAL A 75 7.20 -3.34 5.52
C VAL A 75 8.12 -3.59 6.71
N ALA A 76 9.39 -3.18 6.59
CA ALA A 76 10.36 -3.28 7.65
C ALA A 76 9.90 -2.53 8.91
N LYS A 77 9.51 -1.27 8.74
CA LYS A 77 9.05 -0.44 9.86
C LYS A 77 7.74 -0.96 10.46
N SER A 78 6.83 -1.44 9.64
CA SER A 78 5.59 -2.07 10.10
C SER A 78 5.87 -3.31 10.95
N CYS A 79 6.80 -4.19 10.53
CA CYS A 79 7.21 -5.34 11.33
C CYS A 79 7.81 -4.92 12.67
N GLN A 80 8.68 -3.89 12.70
CA GLN A 80 9.26 -3.35 13.93
C GLN A 80 8.19 -2.80 14.88
N LEU A 81 7.30 -1.94 14.39
CA LEU A 81 6.23 -1.34 15.18
C LEU A 81 5.27 -2.41 15.72
N LEU A 82 4.96 -3.43 14.91
CA LEU A 82 4.12 -4.53 15.33
C LEU A 82 4.82 -5.38 16.41
N LYS A 83 6.13 -5.61 16.30
CA LYS A 83 6.93 -6.29 17.33
C LYS A 83 7.03 -5.46 18.61
N GLU A 84 7.14 -4.12 18.52
CA GLU A 84 7.08 -3.23 19.68
C GLU A 84 5.70 -3.26 20.35
N MET A 85 4.61 -3.32 19.57
CA MET A 85 3.23 -3.41 20.07
C MET A 85 2.94 -4.78 20.73
N VAL A 86 3.48 -5.86 20.18
CA VAL A 86 3.31 -7.23 20.68
C VAL A 86 4.69 -7.87 20.93
N PRO A 87 5.38 -7.51 22.03
CA PRO A 87 6.75 -7.99 22.30
C PRO A 87 6.88 -9.51 22.39
N THR A 88 5.79 -10.18 22.76
CA THR A 88 5.73 -11.66 22.88
C THR A 88 5.52 -12.36 21.52
N ALA A 89 5.28 -11.61 20.43
CA ALA A 89 5.07 -12.21 19.11
C ALA A 89 6.29 -13.02 18.67
N ALA A 90 6.12 -14.33 18.52
CA ALA A 90 7.12 -15.26 17.99
C ALA A 90 6.98 -15.41 16.47
N ALA A 91 5.82 -15.11 15.94
CA ALA A 91 5.52 -15.11 14.52
C ALA A 91 4.54 -13.98 14.14
N ILE A 92 4.69 -13.43 12.97
CA ILE A 92 3.76 -12.50 12.32
C ILE A 92 3.38 -13.03 10.95
N ALA A 93 2.26 -12.55 10.42
CA ALA A 93 1.87 -12.80 9.04
C ALA A 93 2.01 -11.51 8.21
N CYS A 94 2.24 -11.67 6.91
CA CYS A 94 2.20 -10.57 5.94
C CYS A 94 1.25 -10.97 4.80
N LEU A 95 0.22 -10.17 4.56
CA LEU A 95 -0.67 -10.37 3.41
C LEU A 95 0.06 -9.99 2.12
N VAL A 96 -0.08 -10.83 1.10
CA VAL A 96 0.47 -10.58 -0.23
C VAL A 96 -0.60 -10.92 -1.27
N ASN A 97 -0.81 -10.03 -2.21
CA ASN A 97 -1.63 -10.32 -3.38
C ASN A 97 -0.72 -10.86 -4.51
N PRO A 98 -0.75 -12.17 -4.82
CA PRO A 98 0.16 -12.77 -5.80
C PRO A 98 -0.07 -12.25 -7.23
N THR A 99 -1.19 -11.58 -7.50
CA THR A 99 -1.47 -10.97 -8.81
C THR A 99 -0.90 -9.55 -8.93
N ASN A 100 -0.44 -8.97 -7.81
CA ASN A 100 0.19 -7.65 -7.82
C ASN A 100 1.66 -7.77 -8.28
N PRO A 101 2.12 -6.93 -9.23
CA PRO A 101 3.52 -6.94 -9.67
C PRO A 101 4.56 -6.74 -8.55
N SER A 102 4.17 -6.13 -7.42
CA SER A 102 5.04 -5.93 -6.26
C SER A 102 5.03 -7.08 -5.24
N ALA A 103 4.31 -8.17 -5.50
CA ALA A 103 4.11 -9.27 -4.54
C ALA A 103 5.43 -9.88 -4.05
N GLU A 104 6.36 -10.13 -4.97
CA GLU A 104 7.66 -10.72 -4.64
C GLU A 104 8.51 -9.79 -3.76
N ILE A 105 8.43 -8.49 -4.01
CA ILE A 105 9.14 -7.47 -3.23
C ILE A 105 8.65 -7.48 -1.79
N TYR A 106 7.34 -7.37 -1.57
CA TYR A 106 6.75 -7.41 -0.23
C TYR A 106 7.11 -8.69 0.53
N SER A 107 7.06 -9.84 -0.15
CA SER A 107 7.39 -11.13 0.46
C SER A 107 8.85 -11.18 0.90
N LYS A 108 9.79 -10.79 0.04
CA LYS A 108 11.23 -10.76 0.35
C LYS A 108 11.56 -9.82 1.50
N GLU A 109 10.97 -8.64 1.51
CA GLU A 109 11.20 -7.66 2.57
C GLU A 109 10.67 -8.15 3.91
N ALA A 110 9.45 -8.67 3.96
CA ALA A 110 8.86 -9.21 5.18
C ALA A 110 9.74 -10.32 5.78
N VAL A 111 10.22 -11.25 4.94
CA VAL A 111 11.11 -12.34 5.39
C VAL A 111 12.45 -11.81 5.88
N THR A 112 13.07 -10.87 5.15
CA THR A 112 14.37 -10.30 5.51
C THR A 112 14.33 -9.61 6.87
N VAL A 113 13.32 -8.77 7.08
CA VAL A 113 13.18 -8.01 8.34
C VAL A 113 12.80 -8.91 9.50
N ALA A 114 11.92 -9.86 9.29
CA ALA A 114 11.53 -10.80 10.33
C ALA A 114 12.74 -11.60 10.83
N SER A 115 13.61 -12.03 9.93
CA SER A 115 14.87 -12.68 10.30
C SER A 115 15.77 -11.77 11.15
N ALA A 116 15.89 -10.49 10.79
CA ALA A 116 16.68 -9.52 11.55
C ALA A 116 16.08 -9.23 12.96
N LEU A 117 14.77 -9.32 13.11
CA LEU A 117 14.05 -9.15 14.38
C LEU A 117 13.96 -10.43 15.21
N GLY A 118 14.49 -11.57 14.73
CA GLY A 118 14.41 -12.86 15.41
C GLY A 118 12.98 -13.41 15.52
N ILE A 119 12.09 -13.07 14.59
CA ILE A 119 10.72 -13.57 14.52
C ILE A 119 10.49 -14.35 13.23
N ARG A 120 9.51 -15.25 13.23
CA ARG A 120 9.07 -15.91 12.00
C ARG A 120 8.09 -15.03 11.24
N VAL A 121 8.15 -15.05 9.91
CA VAL A 121 7.13 -14.45 9.07
C VAL A 121 6.43 -15.52 8.23
N HIS A 122 5.11 -15.43 8.15
CA HIS A 122 4.27 -16.26 7.28
C HIS A 122 3.69 -15.34 6.19
N VAL A 123 4.03 -15.62 4.93
CA VAL A 123 3.42 -14.95 3.78
C VAL A 123 2.07 -15.58 3.50
N LEU A 124 1.00 -14.80 3.59
CA LEU A 124 -0.37 -15.23 3.33
C LEU A 124 -0.86 -14.63 2.02
N ASN A 125 -1.09 -15.51 1.04
CA ASN A 125 -1.55 -15.08 -0.28
C ASN A 125 -3.07 -14.89 -0.32
N ALA A 126 -3.52 -13.73 -0.80
CA ALA A 126 -4.94 -13.47 -1.04
C ALA A 126 -5.12 -12.52 -2.22
N SER A 127 -5.93 -12.93 -3.20
CA SER A 127 -6.31 -12.11 -4.36
C SER A 127 -7.83 -12.04 -4.56
N THR A 128 -8.60 -12.68 -3.66
CA THR A 128 -10.06 -12.72 -3.65
C THR A 128 -10.57 -12.57 -2.21
N GLU A 129 -11.85 -12.27 -2.06
CA GLU A 129 -12.50 -12.23 -0.73
C GLU A 129 -12.42 -13.58 -0.01
N GLN A 130 -12.66 -14.67 -0.72
CA GLN A 130 -12.51 -16.02 -0.17
C GLN A 130 -11.06 -16.27 0.26
N GLY A 131 -10.08 -15.87 -0.54
CA GLY A 131 -8.66 -15.99 -0.19
C GLY A 131 -8.29 -15.21 1.07
N LEU A 132 -8.93 -14.05 1.33
CA LEU A 132 -8.78 -13.34 2.60
C LEU A 132 -9.32 -14.17 3.78
N ASP A 133 -10.51 -14.76 3.65
CA ASP A 133 -11.09 -15.60 4.71
C ASP A 133 -10.20 -16.80 5.03
N GLU A 134 -9.68 -17.49 4.01
CA GLU A 134 -8.76 -18.62 4.14
C GLU A 134 -7.42 -18.20 4.80
N ALA A 135 -6.86 -17.06 4.37
CA ALA A 135 -5.64 -16.50 4.95
C ALA A 135 -5.80 -16.21 6.45
N PHE A 136 -6.89 -15.56 6.84
CA PHE A 136 -7.16 -15.27 8.25
C PHE A 136 -7.45 -16.53 9.06
N ALA A 137 -8.16 -17.50 8.51
CA ALA A 137 -8.43 -18.79 9.17
C ALA A 137 -7.15 -19.57 9.49
N SER A 138 -6.08 -19.40 8.71
CA SER A 138 -4.79 -20.05 8.91
C SER A 138 -3.95 -19.46 10.05
N LEU A 139 -4.20 -18.21 10.47
CA LEU A 139 -3.37 -17.48 11.45
C LEU A 139 -3.18 -18.22 12.76
N GLY A 140 -4.26 -18.82 13.31
CA GLY A 140 -4.21 -19.56 14.56
C GLY A 140 -3.27 -20.76 14.50
N GLY A 141 -3.34 -21.54 13.41
CA GLY A 141 -2.47 -22.70 13.19
C GLY A 141 -1.00 -22.34 12.97
N LEU A 142 -0.73 -21.12 12.50
CA LEU A 142 0.62 -20.59 12.29
C LEU A 142 1.23 -19.97 13.55
N GLY A 143 0.45 -19.75 14.61
CA GLY A 143 0.87 -19.05 15.81
C GLY A 143 1.24 -17.59 15.55
N ALA A 144 0.68 -17.00 14.49
CA ALA A 144 0.92 -15.60 14.15
C ALA A 144 0.04 -14.70 15.02
N SER A 145 0.65 -13.89 15.85
CA SER A 145 -0.02 -12.93 16.74
C SER A 145 -0.10 -11.50 16.16
N GLY A 146 0.50 -11.28 15.01
CA GLY A 146 0.46 -10.01 14.30
C GLY A 146 0.30 -10.17 12.80
N LEU A 147 -0.28 -9.16 12.15
CA LEU A 147 -0.54 -9.11 10.72
C LEU A 147 -0.07 -7.78 10.12
N VAL A 148 0.77 -7.85 9.10
CA VAL A 148 1.15 -6.71 8.27
C VAL A 148 0.30 -6.72 7.00
N VAL A 149 -0.35 -5.58 6.71
CA VAL A 149 -1.15 -5.35 5.50
C VAL A 149 -0.45 -4.26 4.68
N PRO A 150 0.29 -4.60 3.63
CA PRO A 150 1.01 -3.62 2.81
C PRO A 150 0.07 -2.75 1.98
N ALA A 151 0.62 -1.69 1.39
CA ALA A 151 -0.09 -0.81 0.46
C ALA A 151 -0.42 -1.56 -0.84
N GLU A 152 -1.64 -2.06 -0.96
CA GLU A 152 -2.10 -2.86 -2.09
C GLU A 152 -3.55 -2.50 -2.42
N PRO A 153 -3.88 -2.23 -3.70
CA PRO A 153 -5.21 -1.74 -4.10
C PRO A 153 -6.36 -2.66 -3.75
N PHE A 154 -6.20 -3.98 -3.95
CA PHE A 154 -7.24 -4.95 -3.59
C PHE A 154 -7.46 -4.96 -2.08
N PHE A 155 -6.41 -5.01 -1.26
CA PHE A 155 -6.54 -4.97 0.19
C PHE A 155 -7.16 -3.66 0.68
N PHE A 156 -6.80 -2.54 0.05
CA PHE A 156 -7.41 -1.25 0.39
C PHE A 156 -8.91 -1.23 0.06
N SER A 157 -9.34 -1.82 -1.05
CA SER A 157 -10.75 -1.95 -1.40
C SER A 157 -11.52 -2.86 -0.43
N GLN A 158 -10.83 -3.83 0.19
CA GLN A 158 -11.38 -4.80 1.14
C GLN A 158 -11.05 -4.44 2.61
N ARG A 159 -10.65 -3.18 2.89
CA ARG A 159 -10.18 -2.77 4.23
C ARG A 159 -11.17 -3.07 5.34
N ASP A 160 -12.47 -2.80 5.11
CA ASP A 160 -13.50 -3.02 6.12
C ASP A 160 -13.63 -4.52 6.46
N ARG A 161 -13.52 -5.40 5.45
CA ARG A 161 -13.48 -6.85 5.62
C ARG A 161 -12.22 -7.29 6.37
N ILE A 162 -11.06 -6.79 5.96
CA ILE A 162 -9.77 -7.11 6.61
C ILE A 162 -9.80 -6.70 8.08
N VAL A 163 -10.30 -5.53 8.41
CA VAL A 163 -10.45 -5.05 9.79
C VAL A 163 -11.42 -5.93 10.58
N ALA A 164 -12.57 -6.30 10.00
CA ALA A 164 -13.52 -7.20 10.64
C ALA A 164 -12.94 -8.60 10.89
N LEU A 165 -12.17 -9.13 9.94
CA LEU A 165 -11.45 -10.40 10.10
C LEU A 165 -10.36 -10.29 11.18
N ALA A 166 -9.57 -9.22 11.21
CA ALA A 166 -8.56 -8.99 12.25
C ALA A 166 -9.19 -8.97 13.66
N ALA A 167 -10.33 -8.30 13.81
CA ALA A 167 -11.09 -8.29 15.07
C ALA A 167 -11.62 -9.70 15.42
N ARG A 168 -12.22 -10.41 14.45
CA ARG A 168 -12.76 -11.76 14.65
C ARG A 168 -11.69 -12.77 15.11
N TYR A 169 -10.50 -12.69 14.54
CA TYR A 169 -9.38 -13.60 14.86
C TYR A 169 -8.47 -13.05 15.97
N ALA A 170 -8.83 -11.92 16.57
CA ALA A 170 -8.08 -11.24 17.63
C ALA A 170 -6.59 -11.05 17.29
N VAL A 171 -6.28 -10.70 16.04
CA VAL A 171 -4.91 -10.49 15.57
C VAL A 171 -4.56 -9.00 15.56
N ALA A 172 -3.41 -8.66 16.15
CA ALA A 172 -2.87 -7.30 16.11
C ALA A 172 -2.45 -6.96 14.68
N MET A 173 -3.09 -6.00 14.03
CA MET A 173 -2.77 -5.62 12.66
C MET A 173 -2.11 -4.25 12.57
N ILE A 174 -1.19 -4.12 11.62
CA ILE A 174 -0.67 -2.85 11.13
C ILE A 174 -0.85 -2.76 9.62
N ALA A 175 -1.33 -1.62 9.15
CA ALA A 175 -1.54 -1.36 7.73
C ALA A 175 -0.78 -0.10 7.28
N ASN A 176 -0.66 0.12 5.97
CA ASN A 176 0.06 1.29 5.46
C ASN A 176 -0.78 2.59 5.45
N PHE A 177 -2.11 2.49 5.55
CA PHE A 177 -2.97 3.66 5.44
C PHE A 177 -3.83 3.87 6.68
N ARG A 178 -3.94 5.13 7.11
CA ARG A 178 -4.76 5.59 8.22
C ARG A 178 -6.22 5.11 8.14
N GLU A 179 -6.74 4.99 6.92
CA GLU A 179 -8.12 4.56 6.66
C GLU A 179 -8.46 3.19 7.24
N TYR A 180 -7.48 2.30 7.42
CA TYR A 180 -7.68 1.03 8.12
C TYR A 180 -7.94 1.24 9.62
N VAL A 181 -7.25 2.22 10.23
CA VAL A 181 -7.42 2.53 11.67
C VAL A 181 -8.76 3.20 11.91
N VAL A 182 -9.18 4.09 11.02
CA VAL A 182 -10.54 4.70 11.03
C VAL A 182 -11.63 3.65 10.91
N ALA A 183 -11.41 2.60 10.11
CA ALA A 183 -12.32 1.46 10.00
C ALA A 183 -12.31 0.52 11.23
N GLY A 184 -11.45 0.77 12.23
CA GLY A 184 -11.35 -0.03 13.45
C GLY A 184 -10.10 -0.92 13.53
N GLY A 185 -9.15 -0.80 12.60
CA GLY A 185 -7.84 -1.46 12.68
C GLY A 185 -7.00 -0.94 13.85
N LEU A 186 -6.00 -1.72 14.28
CA LEU A 186 -5.19 -1.38 15.46
C LEU A 186 -4.21 -0.24 15.20
N MET A 187 -3.41 -0.37 14.15
CA MET A 187 -2.36 0.61 13.81
C MET A 187 -2.24 0.82 12.32
N SER A 188 -1.73 1.98 11.94
CA SER A 188 -1.19 2.22 10.60
C SER A 188 0.12 2.99 10.68
N TYR A 189 1.01 2.71 9.74
CA TYR A 189 2.21 3.50 9.52
C TYR A 189 2.44 3.68 8.03
N GLY A 190 2.36 4.91 7.54
CA GLY A 190 2.48 5.19 6.12
C GLY A 190 2.32 6.65 5.73
N ALA A 191 2.48 6.90 4.43
CA ALA A 191 2.24 8.21 3.88
C ALA A 191 0.74 8.55 3.87
N SER A 192 0.42 9.83 4.03
CA SER A 192 -0.94 10.33 3.89
C SER A 192 -1.45 10.13 2.46
N LEU A 193 -2.46 9.28 2.29
CA LEU A 193 -3.07 9.03 0.99
C LEU A 193 -3.69 10.29 0.36
N PRO A 194 -4.40 11.16 1.12
CA PRO A 194 -4.86 12.45 0.61
C PRO A 194 -3.71 13.34 0.09
N ASP A 195 -2.56 13.37 0.77
CA ASP A 195 -1.41 14.16 0.32
C ASP A 195 -0.79 13.58 -0.96
N LEU A 196 -0.67 12.26 -1.08
CA LEU A 196 -0.21 11.61 -2.30
C LEU A 196 -1.08 11.99 -3.51
N TYR A 197 -2.41 11.95 -3.35
CA TYR A 197 -3.32 12.35 -4.43
C TYR A 197 -3.28 13.85 -4.72
N ARG A 198 -3.13 14.69 -3.68
CA ARG A 198 -2.97 16.15 -3.86
C ARG A 198 -1.71 16.45 -4.66
N GLN A 199 -0.59 15.82 -4.35
CA GLN A 199 0.68 15.97 -5.08
C GLN A 199 0.55 15.48 -6.54
N ALA A 200 -0.09 14.34 -6.75
CA ALA A 200 -0.35 13.83 -8.10
C ALA A 200 -1.21 14.82 -8.91
N GLY A 201 -2.23 15.42 -8.29
CA GLY A 201 -3.05 16.46 -8.90
C GLY A 201 -2.24 17.71 -9.29
N LEU A 202 -1.28 18.13 -8.45
CA LEU A 202 -0.36 19.23 -8.79
C LEU A 202 0.51 18.89 -10.01
N TYR A 203 0.98 17.64 -10.11
CA TYR A 203 1.74 17.18 -11.27
C TYR A 203 0.89 17.15 -12.55
N VAL A 204 -0.36 16.66 -12.46
CA VAL A 204 -1.33 16.76 -13.56
C VAL A 204 -1.48 18.21 -14.02
N GLY A 205 -1.64 19.14 -13.07
CA GLY A 205 -1.74 20.58 -13.37
C GLY A 205 -0.50 21.14 -14.05
N ARG A 206 0.72 20.72 -13.66
CA ARG A 206 1.98 21.12 -14.32
C ARG A 206 2.07 20.56 -15.74
N VAL A 207 1.70 19.32 -15.95
CA VAL A 207 1.68 18.68 -17.28
C VAL A 207 0.68 19.39 -18.20
N LEU A 208 -0.52 19.69 -17.72
CA LEU A 208 -1.53 20.45 -18.49
C LEU A 208 -1.06 21.88 -18.86
N LYS A 209 -0.11 22.43 -18.09
CA LYS A 209 0.54 23.73 -18.40
C LYS A 209 1.79 23.58 -19.28
N GLY A 210 2.06 22.38 -19.82
CA GLY A 210 3.13 22.14 -20.78
C GLY A 210 4.42 21.56 -20.20
N ALA A 211 4.49 21.24 -18.90
CA ALA A 211 5.64 20.52 -18.34
C ALA A 211 5.71 19.09 -18.90
N LYS A 212 6.89 18.64 -19.27
CA LYS A 212 7.08 17.27 -19.78
C LYS A 212 7.25 16.30 -18.60
N PRO A 213 6.59 15.14 -18.59
CA PRO A 213 6.80 14.12 -17.55
C PRO A 213 8.26 13.73 -17.38
N ALA A 214 9.03 13.64 -18.46
CA ALA A 214 10.46 13.32 -18.44
C ALA A 214 11.32 14.29 -17.59
N ASP A 215 10.87 15.54 -17.44
CA ASP A 215 11.57 16.60 -16.69
C ASP A 215 11.01 16.76 -15.26
N LEU A 216 9.99 15.99 -14.90
CA LEU A 216 9.37 16.01 -13.57
C LEU A 216 9.86 14.81 -12.76
N PRO A 217 10.72 15.00 -11.75
CA PRO A 217 11.17 13.90 -10.88
C PRO A 217 10.00 13.15 -10.26
N VAL A 218 10.14 11.84 -10.09
CA VAL A 218 9.20 11.07 -9.29
C VAL A 218 9.32 11.53 -7.84
N MET A 219 8.21 11.97 -7.26
CA MET A 219 8.18 12.41 -5.86
C MET A 219 8.04 11.22 -4.93
N GLN A 220 8.72 11.29 -3.80
CA GLN A 220 8.59 10.37 -2.69
C GLN A 220 7.96 11.10 -1.51
N PRO A 221 7.11 10.44 -0.70
CA PRO A 221 6.60 11.05 0.51
C PRO A 221 7.77 11.33 1.47
N THR A 222 7.73 12.50 2.09
CA THR A 222 8.72 12.93 3.10
C THR A 222 8.17 12.84 4.52
N LYS A 223 6.85 12.66 4.65
CA LYS A 223 6.17 12.52 5.93
C LYS A 223 5.42 11.19 5.99
N PHE A 224 5.67 10.46 7.06
CA PHE A 224 4.95 9.24 7.42
C PHE A 224 4.23 9.47 8.75
N GLU A 225 3.06 8.90 8.89
CA GLU A 225 2.18 9.10 10.03
C GLU A 225 1.93 7.74 10.71
N LEU A 226 2.15 7.71 12.04
CA LEU A 226 1.76 6.59 12.89
C LEU A 226 0.41 6.93 13.52
N THR A 227 -0.62 6.13 13.20
CA THR A 227 -1.94 6.23 13.83
C THR A 227 -2.21 4.98 14.65
N ILE A 228 -2.75 5.14 15.87
CA ILE A 228 -3.06 4.04 16.79
C ILE A 228 -4.51 4.18 17.27
N ASN A 229 -5.24 3.05 17.36
CA ASN A 229 -6.60 2.98 17.87
C ASN A 229 -6.61 2.36 19.28
N LEU A 230 -6.88 3.19 20.30
CA LEU A 230 -6.93 2.77 21.71
C LEU A 230 -8.07 1.79 21.99
N LYS A 231 -9.22 2.01 21.38
CA LYS A 231 -10.38 1.13 21.52
C LYS A 231 -10.08 -0.29 21.03
N THR A 232 -9.43 -0.39 19.89
CA THR A 232 -9.01 -1.68 19.32
C THR A 232 -7.90 -2.33 20.13
N ALA A 233 -6.91 -1.56 20.61
CA ALA A 233 -5.87 -2.08 21.50
C ALA A 233 -6.49 -2.66 22.78
N LYS A 234 -7.42 -1.93 23.42
CA LYS A 234 -8.15 -2.39 24.61
C LYS A 234 -8.96 -3.67 24.33
N ALA A 235 -9.64 -3.74 23.19
CA ALA A 235 -10.42 -4.92 22.79
C ALA A 235 -9.54 -6.17 22.60
N LEU A 236 -8.29 -5.98 22.12
CA LEU A 236 -7.28 -7.03 21.97
C LEU A 236 -6.52 -7.35 23.27
N GLY A 237 -6.81 -6.64 24.38
CA GLY A 237 -6.08 -6.81 25.65
C GLY A 237 -4.63 -6.33 25.59
N LEU A 238 -4.29 -5.47 24.65
CA LEU A 238 -2.94 -4.95 24.46
C LEU A 238 -2.72 -3.67 25.27
N GLN A 239 -1.60 -3.60 25.96
CA GLN A 239 -1.06 -2.37 26.54
C GLN A 239 -0.14 -1.73 25.52
N ILE A 240 -0.47 -0.49 25.12
CA ILE A 240 0.35 0.24 24.15
C ILE A 240 1.57 0.78 24.88
N PRO A 241 2.80 0.45 24.44
CA PRO A 241 4.01 1.02 25.04
C PRO A 241 4.04 2.56 24.96
N ASP A 242 4.45 3.22 26.03
CA ASP A 242 4.57 4.70 26.10
C ASP A 242 5.38 5.27 24.94
N LYS A 243 6.42 4.54 24.51
CA LYS A 243 7.25 4.91 23.37
C LYS A 243 6.43 4.99 22.06
N LEU A 244 5.49 4.07 21.84
CA LEU A 244 4.62 4.08 20.65
C LEU A 244 3.60 5.20 20.72
N LEU A 245 3.04 5.47 21.91
CA LEU A 245 2.14 6.62 22.11
C LEU A 245 2.85 7.94 21.86
N ALA A 246 4.11 8.07 22.32
CA ALA A 246 4.91 9.28 22.10
C ALA A 246 5.32 9.48 20.63
N LEU A 247 5.37 8.41 19.84
CA LEU A 247 5.69 8.45 18.41
C LEU A 247 4.44 8.60 17.53
N ALA A 248 3.24 8.39 18.08
CA ALA A 248 2.00 8.47 17.31
C ALA A 248 1.71 9.93 16.90
N ASP A 249 1.48 10.13 15.60
CA ASP A 249 0.99 11.40 15.06
C ASP A 249 -0.51 11.59 15.37
N GLU A 250 -1.24 10.49 15.51
CA GLU A 250 -2.67 10.48 15.82
C GLU A 250 -3.03 9.27 16.68
N VAL A 251 -3.90 9.52 17.65
CA VAL A 251 -4.49 8.49 18.51
C VAL A 251 -6.01 8.59 18.41
N ILE A 252 -6.68 7.48 18.03
CA ILE A 252 -8.14 7.37 17.90
C ILE A 252 -8.68 6.66 19.15
N GLU A 253 -9.69 7.29 19.79
CA GLU A 253 -10.37 6.79 20.99
C GLU A 253 -11.71 6.12 20.67
#